data_7c092393ec06c0b961a57bfa3c888231
#
_entry.id   7c092393ec06c0b961a57bfa3c888231
#
_cell.length_a   1.000
_cell.length_b   1.000
_cell.length_c   1.000
_cell.angle_alpha   90.00
_cell.angle_beta   90.00
_cell.angle_gamma   90.00
#
_symmetry.space_group_name_H-M   'P 1'
#
loop_
_entity.id
_entity.type
_entity.pdbx_description
1 polymer ?
#
loop_
_entity_poly.entity_id
_entity_poly.type
_entity_poly.pdbx_seq_one_letter_code
_entity_poly.pdbx_strand_id
1 'polypeptide(L)'
;MGMDPRAPQVMPTSGMVTLTHVLYGMHAFSALMGMLGPMFVVTAFLTGWPSIIAVIVNYVKRSDARGTFLDSHFSWQIRTFWYAVLWSVVAFLLAITVIGIPFAWVLAIVVGIWVLYRLIRGWITLANGGLMPVGERLQQL
;
A
#
# COMPACT_ATOMS: atom_id res chain seq x y z
N MET A 1 -10.70 2.70 -13.03
CA MET A 1 -11.38 1.70 -13.86
C MET A 1 -11.07 0.33 -13.31
N GLY A 2 -12.08 -0.38 -12.86
CA GLY A 2 -11.95 -1.76 -12.44
C GLY A 2 -11.94 -2.69 -13.65
N MET A 3 -11.15 -3.77 -13.57
CA MET A 3 -11.26 -4.85 -14.57
C MET A 3 -12.55 -5.64 -14.33
N ASP A 4 -13.25 -5.96 -15.42
CA ASP A 4 -14.32 -6.94 -15.37
C ASP A 4 -13.69 -8.32 -15.12
N PRO A 5 -14.01 -9.03 -14.01
CA PRO A 5 -13.47 -10.36 -13.75
C PRO A 5 -13.83 -11.40 -14.81
N ARG A 6 -14.83 -11.10 -15.63
CA ARG A 6 -15.32 -11.98 -16.71
C ARG A 6 -14.66 -11.72 -18.05
N ALA A 7 -13.95 -10.57 -18.18
CA ALA A 7 -13.24 -10.28 -19.41
C ALA A 7 -11.99 -11.17 -19.53
N PRO A 8 -11.64 -11.57 -20.76
CA PRO A 8 -10.36 -12.27 -21.00
C PRO A 8 -9.21 -11.41 -20.51
N GLN A 9 -8.42 -11.95 -19.60
CA GLN A 9 -7.30 -11.22 -19.02
C GLN A 9 -6.01 -11.55 -19.78
N VAL A 10 -5.25 -10.50 -20.10
CA VAL A 10 -3.92 -10.68 -20.64
C VAL A 10 -3.02 -11.20 -19.52
N MET A 11 -2.30 -12.27 -19.77
CA MET A 11 -1.33 -12.79 -18.80
C MET A 11 -0.14 -11.83 -18.71
N PRO A 12 0.20 -11.37 -17.50
CA PRO A 12 1.36 -10.50 -17.32
C PRO A 12 2.65 -11.29 -17.53
N THR A 13 3.73 -10.56 -17.84
CA THR A 13 5.06 -11.16 -17.89
C THR A 13 5.51 -11.61 -16.50
N SER A 14 6.37 -12.63 -16.43
CA SER A 14 6.94 -13.08 -15.15
C SER A 14 7.71 -11.96 -14.44
N GLY A 15 8.36 -11.07 -15.20
CA GLY A 15 9.03 -9.91 -14.62
C GLY A 15 8.09 -8.94 -13.94
N MET A 16 6.91 -8.69 -14.51
CA MET A 16 5.89 -7.82 -13.90
C MET A 16 5.30 -8.45 -12.62
N VAL A 17 5.08 -9.75 -12.60
CA VAL A 17 4.62 -10.46 -11.39
C VAL A 17 5.68 -10.36 -10.28
N THR A 18 6.94 -10.61 -10.60
CA THR A 18 8.06 -10.49 -9.64
C THR A 18 8.17 -9.07 -9.11
N LEU A 19 8.10 -8.06 -9.99
CA LEU A 19 8.12 -6.65 -9.57
C LEU A 19 7.00 -6.35 -8.58
N THR A 20 5.79 -6.85 -8.83
CA THR A 20 4.64 -6.62 -7.95
C THR A 20 4.86 -7.24 -6.57
N HIS A 21 5.46 -8.43 -6.49
CA HIS A 21 5.85 -9.02 -5.21
C HIS A 21 6.86 -8.16 -4.45
N VAL A 22 7.86 -7.62 -5.14
CA VAL A 22 8.88 -6.73 -4.55
C VAL A 22 8.22 -5.46 -4.01
N LEU A 23 7.30 -4.87 -4.76
CA LEU A 23 6.57 -3.67 -4.31
C LEU A 23 5.75 -3.93 -3.04
N TYR A 24 5.07 -5.06 -2.95
CA TYR A 24 4.38 -5.45 -1.71
C TYR A 24 5.36 -5.60 -0.54
N GLY A 25 6.52 -6.23 -0.78
CA GLY A 25 7.56 -6.37 0.23
C GLY A 25 8.08 -5.04 0.73
N MET A 26 8.32 -4.08 -0.16
CA MET A 26 8.80 -2.73 0.20
C MET A 26 7.75 -1.97 1.03
N HIS A 27 6.48 -2.02 0.64
CA HIS A 27 5.41 -1.39 1.41
C HIS A 27 5.23 -2.04 2.79
N ALA A 28 5.24 -3.38 2.85
CA ALA A 28 5.12 -4.11 4.12
C ALA A 28 6.28 -3.82 5.06
N PHE A 29 7.51 -3.76 4.54
CA PHE A 29 8.70 -3.39 5.30
C PHE A 29 8.56 -1.99 5.90
N SER A 30 8.16 -1.00 5.08
CA SER A 30 7.96 0.37 5.55
C SER A 30 6.88 0.46 6.61
N ALA A 31 5.76 -0.24 6.44
CA ALA A 31 4.67 -0.25 7.42
C ALA A 31 5.12 -0.85 8.75
N LEU A 32 5.85 -1.97 8.71
CA LEU A 32 6.38 -2.64 9.90
C LEU A 32 7.36 -1.72 10.65
N MET A 33 8.30 -1.13 9.93
CA MET A 33 9.30 -0.23 10.53
C MET A 33 8.65 1.03 11.08
N GLY A 34 7.64 1.58 10.40
CA GLY A 34 6.89 2.73 10.88
C GLY A 34 6.15 2.47 12.20
N MET A 35 5.69 1.24 12.43
CA MET A 35 5.08 0.84 13.71
C MET A 35 6.10 0.73 14.84
N LEU A 36 7.31 0.28 14.52
CA LEU A 36 8.38 0.10 15.51
C LEU A 36 9.10 1.39 15.85
N GLY A 37 8.96 2.43 15.04
CA GLY A 37 9.75 3.64 15.07
C GLY A 37 9.15 4.92 15.66
N PRO A 38 8.01 4.92 16.44
CA PRO A 38 7.52 6.20 16.99
C PRO A 38 8.51 6.90 17.92
N MET A 39 9.47 6.16 18.49
CA MET A 39 10.52 6.72 19.35
C MET A 39 11.67 7.37 18.58
N PHE A 40 11.73 7.16 17.25
CA PHE A 40 12.83 7.63 16.42
C PHE A 40 12.31 8.27 15.14
N VAL A 41 12.04 9.58 15.18
CA VAL A 41 11.60 10.37 14.01
C VAL A 41 12.56 10.18 12.83
N VAL A 42 13.86 10.08 13.11
CA VAL A 42 14.89 9.84 12.09
C VAL A 42 14.72 8.46 11.47
N THR A 43 14.43 7.43 12.28
CA THR A 43 14.20 6.08 11.78
C THR A 43 12.93 6.01 10.93
N ALA A 44 11.86 6.70 11.34
CA ALA A 44 10.63 6.78 10.55
C ALA A 44 10.86 7.43 9.18
N PHE A 45 11.70 8.46 9.11
CA PHE A 45 12.09 9.11 7.86
C PHE A 45 12.86 8.13 6.95
N LEU A 46 13.85 7.43 7.48
CA LEU A 46 14.66 6.48 6.73
C LEU A 46 13.84 5.25 6.28
N THR A 47 12.90 4.80 7.09
CA THR A 47 12.08 3.60 6.80
C THR A 47 10.90 3.89 5.89
N GLY A 48 10.52 5.15 5.70
CA GLY A 48 9.48 5.55 4.75
C GLY A 48 9.92 5.47 3.28
N TRP A 49 11.22 5.57 3.01
CA TRP A 49 11.75 5.58 1.65
C TRP A 49 11.39 4.38 0.78
N PRO A 50 11.43 3.13 1.27
CA PRO A 50 11.05 2.00 0.43
C PRO A 50 9.63 2.09 -0.10
N SER A 51 8.68 2.56 0.71
CA SER A 51 7.30 2.75 0.29
C SER A 51 7.13 3.90 -0.72
N ILE A 52 7.89 4.98 -0.54
CA ILE A 52 7.89 6.11 -1.48
C ILE A 52 8.42 5.65 -2.84
N ILE A 53 9.54 4.93 -2.87
CA ILE A 53 10.09 4.37 -4.10
C ILE A 53 9.08 3.41 -4.73
N ALA A 54 8.47 2.54 -3.92
CA ALA A 54 7.49 1.57 -4.40
C ALA A 54 6.28 2.25 -5.07
N VAL A 55 5.73 3.31 -4.48
CA VAL A 55 4.60 4.02 -5.07
C VAL A 55 4.98 4.76 -6.36
N ILE A 56 6.20 5.31 -6.42
CA ILE A 56 6.70 5.91 -7.66
C ILE A 56 6.76 4.86 -8.76
N VAL A 57 7.30 3.67 -8.47
CA VAL A 57 7.35 2.57 -9.43
C VAL A 57 5.94 2.10 -9.82
N ASN A 58 4.99 2.06 -8.87
CA ASN A 58 3.59 1.77 -9.17
C ASN A 58 3.03 2.73 -10.23
N TYR A 59 3.29 4.02 -10.10
CA TYR A 59 2.82 5.01 -11.08
C TYR A 59 3.52 4.88 -12.43
N VAL A 60 4.84 4.73 -12.42
CA VAL A 60 5.66 4.64 -13.65
C VAL A 60 5.30 3.40 -14.46
N LYS A 61 5.08 2.27 -13.78
CA LYS A 61 4.78 0.97 -14.41
C LYS A 61 3.28 0.66 -14.53
N ARG A 62 2.43 1.61 -14.18
CA ARG A 62 0.98 1.40 -14.21
C ARG A 62 0.46 1.02 -15.59
N SER A 63 1.01 1.63 -16.65
CA SER A 63 0.63 1.32 -18.03
C SER A 63 0.95 -0.14 -18.41
N ASP A 64 2.06 -0.67 -17.91
CA ASP A 64 2.48 -2.05 -18.18
C ASP A 64 1.60 -3.09 -17.48
N ALA A 65 0.94 -2.69 -16.37
CA ALA A 65 0.03 -3.53 -15.61
C ALA A 65 -1.40 -3.54 -16.19
N ARG A 66 -1.75 -2.55 -17.02
CA ARG A 66 -3.09 -2.43 -17.59
C ARG A 66 -3.47 -3.66 -18.41
N GLY A 67 -4.74 -4.09 -18.28
CA GLY A 67 -5.24 -5.25 -18.98
C GLY A 67 -4.85 -6.59 -18.37
N THR A 68 -4.01 -6.58 -17.31
CA THR A 68 -3.63 -7.76 -16.54
C THR A 68 -4.26 -7.72 -15.15
N PHE A 69 -4.26 -8.85 -14.43
CA PHE A 69 -4.72 -8.87 -13.04
C PHE A 69 -3.86 -7.99 -12.11
N LEU A 70 -2.64 -7.64 -12.52
CA LEU A 70 -1.74 -6.77 -11.74
C LEU A 70 -2.26 -5.34 -11.63
N ASP A 71 -3.11 -4.87 -12.54
CA ASP A 71 -3.71 -3.53 -12.46
C ASP A 71 -4.49 -3.34 -11.15
N SER A 72 -5.24 -4.35 -10.73
CA SER A 72 -5.95 -4.34 -9.45
C SER A 72 -4.99 -4.23 -8.26
N HIS A 73 -3.87 -4.93 -8.32
CA HIS A 73 -2.84 -4.90 -7.26
C HIS A 73 -2.14 -3.55 -7.18
N PHE A 74 -1.80 -2.95 -8.32
CA PHE A 74 -1.21 -1.62 -8.35
C PHE A 74 -2.15 -0.57 -7.77
N SER A 75 -3.42 -0.61 -8.16
CA SER A 75 -4.45 0.29 -7.60
C SER A 75 -4.62 0.10 -6.09
N TRP A 76 -4.58 -1.14 -5.61
CA TRP A 76 -4.66 -1.46 -4.19
C TRP A 76 -3.48 -0.89 -3.39
N GLN A 77 -2.25 -1.07 -3.90
CA GLN A 77 -1.03 -0.56 -3.28
C GLN A 77 -1.01 0.98 -3.24
N ILE A 78 -1.31 1.64 -4.36
CA ILE A 78 -1.37 3.10 -4.46
C ILE A 78 -2.39 3.65 -3.46
N ARG A 79 -3.58 3.08 -3.40
CA ARG A 79 -4.63 3.52 -2.48
C ARG A 79 -4.21 3.33 -1.03
N THR A 80 -3.61 2.19 -0.70
CA THR A 80 -3.10 1.92 0.65
C THR A 80 -2.03 2.91 1.04
N PHE A 81 -1.12 3.25 0.14
CA PHE A 81 -0.09 4.26 0.37
C PHE A 81 -0.70 5.63 0.71
N TRP A 82 -1.67 6.10 -0.08
CA TRP A 82 -2.28 7.41 0.17
C TRP A 82 -3.10 7.45 1.44
N TYR A 83 -3.78 6.37 1.81
CA TYR A 83 -4.43 6.28 3.13
C TYR A 83 -3.39 6.33 4.26
N ALA A 84 -2.27 5.64 4.12
CA ALA A 84 -1.19 5.68 5.10
C ALA A 84 -0.62 7.09 5.25
N VAL A 85 -0.41 7.81 4.14
CA VAL A 85 0.04 9.22 4.14
C VAL A 85 -0.97 10.10 4.87
N LEU A 86 -2.27 9.99 4.56
CA LEU A 86 -3.31 10.78 5.21
C LEU A 86 -3.29 10.59 6.73
N TRP A 87 -3.27 9.35 7.20
CA TRP A 87 -3.27 9.06 8.63
C TRP A 87 -1.95 9.43 9.30
N SER A 88 -0.83 9.36 8.59
CA SER A 88 0.46 9.85 9.09
C SER A 88 0.45 11.35 9.32
N VAL A 89 -0.19 12.12 8.43
CA VAL A 89 -0.38 13.57 8.63
C VAL A 89 -1.24 13.85 9.85
N VAL A 90 -2.34 13.11 10.03
CA VAL A 90 -3.21 13.24 11.22
C VAL A 90 -2.41 12.93 12.50
N ALA A 91 -1.65 11.85 12.50
CA ALA A 91 -0.80 11.48 13.65
C ALA A 91 0.25 12.55 13.95
N PHE A 92 0.86 13.12 12.92
CA PHE A 92 1.83 14.21 13.05
C PHE A 92 1.21 15.46 13.68
N LEU A 93 0.02 15.85 13.22
CA LEU A 93 -0.71 16.99 13.79
C LEU A 93 -1.08 16.77 15.25
N LEU A 94 -1.44 15.55 15.63
CA LEU A 94 -1.69 15.19 17.02
C LEU A 94 -0.40 15.24 17.85
N ALA A 95 0.73 14.79 17.28
CA ALA A 95 2.02 14.78 17.98
C ALA A 95 2.58 16.18 18.24
N ILE A 96 2.21 17.20 17.47
CA ILE A 96 2.58 18.61 17.71
C ILE A 96 2.01 19.09 19.04
N THR A 97 0.87 18.59 19.47
CA THR A 97 0.32 18.87 20.79
C THR A 97 0.90 17.90 21.81
N VAL A 98 1.44 18.39 22.93
CA VAL A 98 2.08 17.54 23.96
C VAL A 98 1.08 16.50 24.50
N ILE A 99 -0.19 16.86 24.64
CA ILE A 99 -1.27 15.97 25.08
C ILE A 99 -1.60 14.93 24.01
N GLY A 100 -1.38 15.25 22.72
CA GLY A 100 -1.67 14.38 21.59
C GLY A 100 -0.63 13.29 21.35
N ILE A 101 0.56 13.34 21.96
CA ILE A 101 1.64 12.37 21.72
C ILE A 101 1.19 10.92 22.01
N PRO A 102 0.59 10.57 23.16
CA PRO A 102 0.12 9.20 23.39
C PRO A 102 -0.97 8.77 22.39
N PHE A 103 -1.87 9.69 22.03
CA PHE A 103 -2.92 9.41 21.03
C PHE A 103 -2.34 9.23 19.64
N ALA A 104 -1.34 10.04 19.27
CA ALA A 104 -0.62 9.91 18.00
C ALA A 104 0.07 8.53 17.88
N TRP A 105 0.66 8.07 18.97
CA TRP A 105 1.32 6.76 19.00
C TRP A 105 0.32 5.61 18.85
N VAL A 106 -0.77 5.63 19.60
CA VAL A 106 -1.85 4.64 19.46
C VAL A 106 -2.41 4.65 18.05
N LEU A 107 -2.66 5.83 17.49
CA LEU A 107 -3.14 5.98 16.12
C LEU A 107 -2.13 5.39 15.11
N ALA A 108 -0.83 5.66 15.28
CA ALA A 108 0.21 5.14 14.41
C ALA A 108 0.25 3.60 14.43
N ILE A 109 0.10 2.98 15.59
CA ILE A 109 0.06 1.52 15.73
C ILE A 109 -1.18 0.95 15.05
N VAL A 110 -2.36 1.51 15.30
CA VAL A 110 -3.62 1.05 14.70
C VAL A 110 -3.58 1.16 13.17
N VAL A 111 -3.12 2.29 12.65
CA VAL A 111 -2.99 2.51 11.21
C VAL A 111 -1.94 1.56 10.62
N GLY A 112 -0.82 1.36 11.30
CA GLY A 112 0.23 0.43 10.86
C GLY A 112 -0.29 -1.01 10.76
N ILE A 113 -1.04 -1.49 11.76
CA ILE A 113 -1.66 -2.81 11.74
C ILE A 113 -2.65 -2.92 10.56
N TRP A 114 -3.48 -1.90 10.37
CA TRP A 114 -4.44 -1.87 9.28
C TRP A 114 -3.76 -1.90 7.90
N VAL A 115 -2.70 -1.10 7.73
CA VAL A 115 -1.89 -1.09 6.49
C VAL A 115 -1.24 -2.45 6.24
N LEU A 116 -0.61 -3.03 7.27
CA LEU A 116 -0.02 -4.38 7.16
C LEU A 116 -1.06 -5.43 6.78
N TYR A 117 -2.23 -5.39 7.39
CA TYR A 117 -3.33 -6.30 7.04
C TYR A 117 -3.70 -6.18 5.56
N ARG A 118 -3.85 -4.95 5.05
CA ARG A 118 -4.14 -4.71 3.64
C ARG A 118 -3.06 -5.23 2.72
N LEU A 119 -1.79 -4.98 3.07
CA LEU A 119 -0.64 -5.41 2.27
C LEU A 119 -0.49 -6.93 2.27
N ILE A 120 -0.61 -7.56 3.41
CA ILE A 120 -0.54 -9.03 3.53
C ILE A 120 -1.68 -9.68 2.76
N ARG A 121 -2.90 -9.18 2.89
CA ARG A 121 -4.06 -9.67 2.14
C ARG A 121 -3.83 -9.54 0.63
N GLY A 122 -3.36 -8.38 0.17
CA GLY A 122 -3.03 -8.18 -1.24
C GLY A 122 -1.92 -9.12 -1.71
N TRP A 123 -0.90 -9.30 -0.91
CA TRP A 123 0.23 -10.16 -1.24
C TRP A 123 -0.17 -11.63 -1.37
N ILE A 124 -0.98 -12.12 -0.43
CA ILE A 124 -1.50 -13.50 -0.49
C ILE A 124 -2.37 -13.68 -1.74
N THR A 125 -3.24 -12.71 -2.04
CA THR A 125 -4.09 -12.75 -3.23
C THR A 125 -3.26 -12.76 -4.51
N LEU A 126 -2.18 -11.97 -4.56
CA LEU A 126 -1.24 -11.98 -5.68
C LEU A 126 -0.58 -13.36 -5.85
N ALA A 127 -0.12 -13.96 -4.76
CA ALA A 127 0.52 -15.28 -4.79
C ALA A 127 -0.42 -16.37 -5.33
N ASN A 128 -1.73 -16.23 -5.10
CA ASN A 128 -2.77 -17.12 -5.60
C ASN A 128 -3.28 -16.76 -7.00
N GLY A 129 -2.71 -15.72 -7.64
CA GLY A 129 -3.14 -15.26 -8.96
C GLY A 129 -4.50 -14.59 -9.00
N GLY A 130 -5.05 -14.21 -7.83
CA GLY A 130 -6.37 -13.60 -7.71
C GLY A 130 -6.38 -12.09 -7.97
N LEU A 131 -7.59 -11.56 -8.12
CA LEU A 131 -7.85 -10.12 -8.27
C LEU A 131 -8.17 -9.50 -6.90
N MET A 132 -7.70 -8.26 -6.70
CA MET A 132 -8.12 -7.45 -5.56
C MET A 132 -9.44 -6.73 -5.87
N PRO A 133 -10.33 -6.54 -4.88
CA PRO A 133 -11.53 -5.74 -5.05
C PRO A 133 -11.14 -4.28 -5.27
N VAL A 134 -11.14 -3.85 -6.51
CA VAL A 134 -10.87 -2.47 -6.90
C VAL A 134 -12.20 -1.77 -7.08
N GLY A 135 -12.65 -1.13 -6.01
CA GLY A 135 -13.74 -0.18 -6.10
C GLY A 135 -14.97 -0.71 -6.82
N GLU A 136 -15.56 -1.82 -6.37
CA GLU A 136 -16.83 -2.31 -6.88
C GLU A 136 -17.88 -1.18 -7.01
N ARG A 137 -17.76 -0.17 -6.13
CA ARG A 137 -18.64 1.00 -6.17
C ARG A 137 -18.41 1.87 -7.41
N LEU A 138 -17.21 1.90 -7.96
CA LEU A 138 -16.91 2.64 -9.17
C LEU A 138 -17.25 1.86 -10.43
N GLN A 139 -17.39 0.54 -10.32
CA GLN A 139 -17.84 -0.31 -11.41
C GLN A 139 -19.36 -0.31 -11.58
N GLN A 140 -20.10 0.10 -10.53
CA GLN A 140 -21.55 0.22 -10.55
C GLN A 140 -22.03 1.61 -11.01
N LEU A 141 -21.10 2.54 -11.17
CA LEU A 141 -21.36 3.87 -11.71
C LEU A 141 -21.01 3.92 -13.18
#